data_652dd33873da486e6c8caa348dfa4c0b
#
_entry.id   652dd33873da486e6c8caa348dfa4c0b
#
_cell.length_a   1.000
_cell.length_b   1.000
_cell.length_c   1.000
_cell.angle_alpha   90.00
_cell.angle_beta   90.00
_cell.angle_gamma   90.00
#
_symmetry.space_group_name_H-M   'P 1'
#
loop_
_entity.id
_entity.type
_entity.pdbx_description
1 polymer ?
#
loop_
_entity_poly.entity_id
_entity_poly.type
_entity_poly.pdbx_seq_one_letter_code
_entity_poly.pdbx_strand_id
1 'polypeptide(L)'
;MGLADLHIHTVYSYDGTASVPAVLARAKQVGLDVIAITDHDQIIGALKAFEMAPEFGIEVIPGIEITTAEGDLLALFVTQKIKPGRWLIETILDVGEAGGICIAPHPMARGTGMKSLSAPSILRALDHAV
;
A
#
# COMPACT_ATOMS: atom_id res chain seq x y z
N MET A 1 13.71 -13.00 -14.17
CA MET A 1 12.44 -12.93 -13.42
C MET A 1 12.63 -11.89 -12.34
N GLY A 2 11.79 -10.85 -12.33
CA GLY A 2 11.89 -9.77 -11.33
C GLY A 2 11.29 -10.16 -9.98
N LEU A 3 11.81 -9.56 -8.91
CA LEU A 3 11.30 -9.70 -7.54
C LEU A 3 10.67 -8.39 -7.09
N ALA A 4 9.49 -8.46 -6.47
CA ALA A 4 8.78 -7.29 -5.96
C ALA A 4 8.32 -7.49 -4.51
N ASP A 5 8.35 -6.41 -3.72
CA ASP A 5 7.68 -6.33 -2.42
C ASP A 5 6.66 -5.16 -2.49
N LEU A 6 5.39 -5.49 -2.37
CA LEU A 6 4.29 -4.54 -2.61
C LEU A 6 3.63 -4.02 -1.32
N HIS A 7 4.22 -4.30 -0.14
CA HIS A 7 3.67 -3.87 1.14
C HIS A 7 4.79 -3.47 2.11
N ILE A 8 5.22 -2.22 2.07
CA ILE A 8 6.33 -1.70 2.88
C ILE A 8 5.91 -0.42 3.58
N HIS A 9 6.23 -0.33 4.88
CA HIS A 9 6.01 0.86 5.70
C HIS A 9 7.33 1.58 6.01
N THR A 10 7.27 2.91 6.05
CA THR A 10 8.39 3.79 6.37
C THR A 10 8.10 4.59 7.65
N VAL A 11 9.00 5.49 8.03
CA VAL A 11 8.81 6.42 9.17
C VAL A 11 7.57 7.32 9.04
N TYR A 12 6.91 7.35 7.88
CA TYR A 12 5.64 8.08 7.68
C TYR A 12 4.41 7.28 8.15
N SER A 13 4.59 6.00 8.45
CA SER A 13 3.59 5.14 9.07
C SER A 13 3.86 5.02 10.58
N TYR A 14 2.81 4.92 11.38
CA TYR A 14 2.93 4.80 12.84
C TYR A 14 3.69 3.54 13.30
N ASP A 15 3.73 2.54 12.46
CA ASP A 15 4.36 1.23 12.70
C ASP A 15 5.67 1.04 11.91
N GLY A 16 6.06 2.00 11.09
CA GLY A 16 7.31 1.98 10.33
C GLY A 16 8.45 2.70 11.08
N THR A 17 9.66 2.18 10.98
CA THR A 17 10.85 2.74 11.65
C THR A 17 11.97 3.12 10.70
N ALA A 18 11.93 2.63 9.45
CA ALA A 18 12.98 2.88 8.46
C ALA A 18 12.71 4.15 7.66
N SER A 19 13.74 4.95 7.42
CA SER A 19 13.64 6.08 6.50
C SER A 19 13.51 5.62 5.05
N VAL A 20 12.92 6.45 4.19
CA VAL A 20 12.77 6.14 2.76
C VAL A 20 14.10 5.75 2.10
N PRO A 21 15.22 6.51 2.26
CA PRO A 21 16.51 6.10 1.71
C PRO A 21 17.00 4.75 2.24
N ALA A 22 16.76 4.44 3.51
CA ALA A 22 17.17 3.15 4.09
C ALA A 22 16.38 1.98 3.48
N VAL A 23 15.07 2.16 3.24
CA VAL A 23 14.23 1.17 2.56
C VAL A 23 14.72 0.94 1.13
N LEU A 24 14.96 2.01 0.36
CA LEU A 24 15.45 1.91 -1.03
C LEU A 24 16.80 1.19 -1.10
N ALA A 25 17.75 1.58 -0.23
CA ALA A 25 19.06 0.94 -0.15
C ALA A 25 18.94 -0.56 0.20
N ARG A 26 18.08 -0.89 1.16
CA ARG A 26 17.87 -2.29 1.57
C ARG A 26 17.21 -3.11 0.47
N ALA A 27 16.19 -2.58 -0.20
CA ALA A 27 15.54 -3.24 -1.33
C ALA A 27 16.55 -3.59 -2.43
N LYS A 28 17.40 -2.63 -2.79
CA LYS A 28 18.48 -2.85 -3.75
C LYS A 28 19.47 -3.92 -3.28
N GLN A 29 19.90 -3.87 -2.02
CA GLN A 29 20.85 -4.82 -1.44
C GLN A 29 20.35 -6.26 -1.47
N VAL A 30 19.04 -6.49 -1.23
CA VAL A 30 18.43 -7.82 -1.23
C VAL A 30 17.98 -8.30 -2.61
N GLY A 31 18.18 -7.47 -3.65
CA GLY A 31 17.90 -7.84 -5.03
C GLY A 31 16.44 -7.70 -5.46
N LEU A 32 15.67 -6.82 -4.82
CA LEU A 32 14.36 -6.46 -5.32
C LEU A 32 14.50 -5.54 -6.54
N ASP A 33 13.65 -5.76 -7.54
CA ASP A 33 13.56 -4.93 -8.74
C ASP A 33 12.51 -3.83 -8.57
N VAL A 34 11.43 -4.15 -7.87
CA VAL A 34 10.27 -3.26 -7.66
C VAL A 34 9.87 -3.29 -6.18
N ILE A 35 9.50 -2.13 -5.64
CA ILE A 35 8.85 -2.03 -4.33
C ILE A 35 7.63 -1.12 -4.39
N ALA A 36 6.64 -1.35 -3.52
CA ALA A 36 5.61 -0.37 -3.22
C ALA A 36 5.75 0.13 -1.79
N ILE A 37 5.73 1.46 -1.62
CA ILE A 37 5.61 2.09 -0.31
C ILE A 37 4.13 2.34 -0.04
N THR A 38 3.65 1.79 1.08
CA THR A 38 2.23 1.73 1.42
C THR A 38 1.99 2.12 2.88
N ASP A 39 2.51 3.26 3.30
CA ASP A 39 2.34 3.78 4.66
C ASP A 39 0.86 3.92 5.03
N HIS A 40 0.50 3.67 6.28
CA HIS A 40 -0.88 3.79 6.78
C HIS A 40 -1.41 5.21 6.59
N ASP A 41 -2.47 5.36 5.80
CA ASP A 41 -3.23 6.59 5.57
C ASP A 41 -2.38 7.79 5.12
N GLN A 42 -1.15 7.55 4.60
CA GLN A 42 -0.19 8.56 4.19
C GLN A 42 0.42 8.23 2.82
N ILE A 43 0.55 9.25 1.96
CA ILE A 43 1.17 9.12 0.63
C ILE A 43 2.59 9.69 0.58
N ILE A 44 3.01 10.44 1.59
CA ILE A 44 4.25 11.23 1.55
C ILE A 44 5.48 10.34 1.38
N GLY A 45 5.54 9.21 2.11
CA GLY A 45 6.66 8.25 2.00
C GLY A 45 6.77 7.67 0.59
N ALA A 46 5.62 7.31 -0.01
CA ALA A 46 5.55 6.76 -1.36
C ALA A 46 6.02 7.75 -2.43
N LEU A 47 5.58 9.01 -2.35
CA LEU A 47 5.99 10.05 -3.30
C LEU A 47 7.50 10.35 -3.19
N LYS A 48 8.03 10.43 -1.97
CA LYS A 48 9.48 10.60 -1.77
C LYS A 48 10.28 9.41 -2.31
N ALA A 49 9.82 8.19 -2.07
CA ALA A 49 10.48 7.01 -2.59
C ALA A 49 10.46 6.98 -4.13
N PHE A 50 9.34 7.34 -4.73
CA PHE A 50 9.19 7.42 -6.18
C PHE A 50 10.17 8.45 -6.80
N GLU A 51 10.30 9.63 -6.18
CA GLU A 51 11.23 10.67 -6.62
C GLU A 51 12.69 10.22 -6.51
N MET A 52 13.05 9.50 -5.44
CA MET A 52 14.42 9.04 -5.17
C MET A 52 14.79 7.74 -5.91
N ALA A 53 13.83 6.99 -6.41
CA ALA A 53 14.02 5.67 -7.01
C ALA A 53 15.14 5.59 -8.07
N PRO A 54 15.30 6.58 -8.99
CA PRO A 54 16.37 6.55 -9.99
C PRO A 54 17.78 6.50 -9.39
N GLU A 55 18.01 7.16 -8.26
CA GLU A 55 19.32 7.19 -7.60
C GLU A 55 19.73 5.80 -7.07
N PHE A 56 18.75 4.97 -6.74
CA PHE A 56 18.96 3.61 -6.21
C PHE A 56 18.87 2.53 -7.29
N GLY A 57 18.41 2.88 -8.50
CA GLY A 57 18.22 1.94 -9.60
C GLY A 57 17.19 0.85 -9.25
N ILE A 58 16.08 1.25 -8.63
CA ILE A 58 14.95 0.40 -8.26
C ILE A 58 13.65 1.04 -8.76
N GLU A 59 12.67 0.25 -9.15
CA GLU A 59 11.34 0.77 -9.49
C GLU A 59 10.50 0.92 -8.23
N VAL A 60 9.81 2.05 -8.10
CA VAL A 60 8.91 2.30 -6.97
C VAL A 60 7.49 2.53 -7.47
N ILE A 61 6.56 1.75 -6.94
CA ILE A 61 5.13 1.95 -7.12
C ILE A 61 4.61 2.78 -5.93
N PRO A 62 4.09 3.99 -6.16
CA PRO A 62 3.48 4.77 -5.09
C PRO A 62 2.16 4.13 -4.66
N GLY A 63 1.93 4.05 -3.34
CA GLY A 63 0.74 3.43 -2.78
C GLY A 63 0.42 3.93 -1.37
N ILE A 64 -0.66 3.42 -0.81
CA ILE A 64 -1.16 3.70 0.54
C ILE A 64 -1.77 2.41 1.09
N GLU A 65 -1.57 2.11 2.38
CA GLU A 65 -2.45 1.21 3.11
C GLU A 65 -3.55 2.02 3.77
N ILE A 66 -4.77 1.89 3.26
CA ILE A 66 -5.93 2.69 3.67
C ILE A 66 -6.69 1.95 4.76
N THR A 67 -6.86 2.58 5.93
CA THR A 67 -7.75 2.07 6.97
C THR A 67 -9.19 2.33 6.58
N THR A 68 -9.92 1.28 6.18
CA THR A 68 -11.37 1.35 5.91
C THR A 68 -12.19 1.03 7.16
N ALA A 69 -13.50 1.21 7.11
CA ALA A 69 -14.41 0.83 8.19
C ALA A 69 -14.48 -0.70 8.40
N GLU A 70 -14.03 -1.50 7.42
CA GLU A 70 -14.13 -2.98 7.44
C GLU A 70 -12.77 -3.68 7.56
N GLY A 71 -11.66 -2.95 7.44
CA GLY A 71 -10.29 -3.47 7.47
C GLY A 71 -9.36 -2.68 6.54
N ASP A 72 -8.09 -3.04 6.51
CA ASP A 72 -7.09 -2.34 5.72
C ASP A 72 -7.15 -2.77 4.24
N LEU A 73 -6.87 -1.83 3.33
CA LEU A 73 -6.87 -2.00 1.88
C LEU A 73 -5.62 -1.34 1.30
N LEU A 74 -4.81 -2.08 0.55
CA LEU A 74 -3.74 -1.47 -0.24
C LEU A 74 -4.31 -0.83 -1.50
N ALA A 75 -3.90 0.39 -1.77
CA ALA A 75 -4.07 1.07 -3.05
C ALA A 75 -2.70 1.28 -3.68
N LEU A 76 -2.48 0.76 -4.88
CA LEU A 76 -1.25 0.92 -5.64
C LEU A 76 -1.48 1.82 -6.85
N PHE A 77 -0.40 2.45 -7.34
CA PHE A 77 -0.41 3.40 -8.46
C PHE A 77 -1.21 4.68 -8.17
N VAL A 78 -1.37 5.05 -6.90
CA VAL A 78 -2.02 6.29 -6.48
C VAL A 78 -0.96 7.33 -6.10
N THR A 79 -1.18 8.57 -6.51
CA THR A 79 -0.28 9.70 -6.22
C THR A 79 -0.92 10.77 -5.35
N GLN A 80 -2.14 10.50 -4.88
CA GLN A 80 -2.89 11.39 -4.00
C GLN A 80 -3.40 10.63 -2.78
N LYS A 81 -3.62 11.34 -1.69
CA LYS A 81 -4.17 10.75 -0.47
C LYS A 81 -5.62 10.34 -0.70
N ILE A 82 -5.95 9.10 -0.34
CA ILE A 82 -7.33 8.59 -0.30
C ILE A 82 -7.85 8.75 1.13
N LYS A 83 -9.11 9.13 1.28
CA LYS A 83 -9.73 9.40 2.59
C LYS A 83 -9.92 8.09 3.38
N PRO A 84 -9.34 7.95 4.59
CA PRO A 84 -9.56 6.79 5.43
C PRO A 84 -10.94 6.79 6.11
N GLY A 85 -11.30 5.65 6.71
CA GLY A 85 -12.51 5.49 7.52
C GLY A 85 -13.82 5.33 6.76
N ARG A 86 -13.77 5.27 5.42
CA ARG A 86 -14.94 5.00 4.59
C ARG A 86 -15.24 3.49 4.52
N TRP A 87 -16.44 3.14 4.05
CA TRP A 87 -16.78 1.75 3.75
C TRP A 87 -15.89 1.20 2.63
N LEU A 88 -15.61 -0.10 2.66
CA LEU A 88 -14.69 -0.75 1.71
C LEU A 88 -15.04 -0.45 0.25
N ILE A 89 -16.32 -0.60 -0.13
CA ILE A 89 -16.77 -0.36 -1.52
C ILE A 89 -16.54 1.10 -1.95
N GLU A 90 -16.84 2.06 -1.08
CA GLU A 90 -16.59 3.47 -1.37
C GLU A 90 -15.10 3.76 -1.56
N THR A 91 -14.25 3.14 -0.72
CA THR A 91 -12.80 3.28 -0.82
C THR A 91 -12.28 2.67 -2.13
N ILE A 92 -12.79 1.51 -2.56
CA ILE A 92 -12.44 0.89 -3.84
C ILE A 92 -12.78 1.83 -5.01
N LEU A 93 -13.96 2.45 -4.99
CA LEU A 93 -14.35 3.42 -6.02
C LEU A 93 -13.43 4.64 -6.03
N ASP A 94 -13.09 5.20 -4.85
CA ASP A 94 -12.15 6.33 -4.75
C ASP A 94 -10.76 5.96 -5.31
N VAL A 95 -10.28 4.75 -5.05
CA VAL A 95 -9.00 4.25 -5.59
C VAL A 95 -9.09 4.11 -7.11
N GLY A 96 -10.18 3.57 -7.63
CA GLY A 96 -10.43 3.45 -9.08
C GLY A 96 -10.47 4.81 -9.77
N GLU A 97 -11.14 5.80 -9.19
CA GLU A 97 -11.16 7.18 -9.69
C GLU A 97 -9.76 7.82 -9.69
N ALA A 98 -8.91 7.46 -8.73
CA ALA A 98 -7.51 7.88 -8.69
C ALA A 98 -6.60 7.14 -9.68
N GLY A 99 -7.13 6.18 -10.44
CA GLY A 99 -6.38 5.36 -11.40
C GLY A 99 -5.58 4.21 -10.76
N GLY A 100 -5.85 3.90 -9.50
CA GLY A 100 -5.16 2.85 -8.75
C GLY A 100 -5.82 1.48 -8.86
N ILE A 101 -5.14 0.49 -8.30
CA ILE A 101 -5.65 -0.87 -8.09
C ILE A 101 -5.68 -1.20 -6.61
N CYS A 102 -6.60 -2.08 -6.20
CA CYS A 102 -6.78 -2.50 -4.82
C CYS A 102 -6.24 -3.90 -4.58
N ILE A 103 -5.60 -4.10 -3.43
CA ILE A 103 -5.18 -5.42 -2.92
C ILE A 103 -5.66 -5.55 -1.47
N ALA A 104 -6.24 -6.70 -1.11
CA ALA A 104 -6.54 -7.03 0.28
C ALA A 104 -5.27 -7.53 0.97
N PRO A 105 -4.64 -6.74 1.87
CA PRO A 105 -3.45 -7.18 2.60
C PRO A 105 -3.82 -8.19 3.67
N HIS A 106 -2.89 -9.09 4.03
CA HIS A 106 -3.04 -10.05 5.13
C HIS A 106 -4.50 -10.51 5.36
N PRO A 107 -5.21 -10.99 4.32
CA PRO A 107 -6.64 -11.25 4.40
C PRO A 107 -6.95 -12.28 5.49
N MET A 108 -8.05 -12.05 6.23
CA MET A 108 -8.54 -12.95 7.29
C MET A 108 -7.56 -13.20 8.45
N ALA A 109 -6.50 -12.41 8.60
CA ALA A 109 -5.59 -12.51 9.74
C ALA A 109 -6.35 -12.20 11.04
N ARG A 110 -6.13 -13.03 12.08
CA ARG A 110 -6.78 -12.90 13.37
C ARG A 110 -5.74 -12.89 14.50
N GLY A 111 -6.00 -12.10 15.55
CA GLY A 111 -5.18 -12.12 16.77
C GLY A 111 -3.80 -11.48 16.63
N THR A 112 -3.52 -10.79 15.51
CA THR A 112 -2.21 -10.17 15.20
C THR A 112 -2.19 -8.66 15.44
N GLY A 113 -3.33 -8.04 15.77
CA GLY A 113 -3.49 -6.58 15.80
C GLY A 113 -3.71 -5.95 14.42
N MET A 114 -3.58 -6.70 13.34
CA MET A 114 -3.84 -6.23 11.98
C MET A 114 -5.34 -6.05 11.73
N LYS A 115 -5.73 -4.99 11.06
CA LYS A 115 -7.13 -4.72 10.65
C LYS A 115 -7.42 -5.40 9.32
N SER A 116 -7.55 -6.71 9.33
CA SER A 116 -7.75 -7.51 8.12
C SER A 116 -9.18 -7.53 7.64
N LEU A 117 -9.37 -7.48 6.31
CA LEU A 117 -10.66 -7.68 5.69
C LEU A 117 -11.17 -9.11 5.94
N SER A 118 -12.45 -9.24 6.23
CA SER A 118 -13.14 -10.54 6.36
C SER A 118 -13.43 -11.14 4.99
N ALA A 119 -13.59 -12.47 4.93
CA ALA A 119 -14.01 -13.15 3.69
C ALA A 119 -15.34 -12.60 3.14
N PRO A 120 -16.40 -12.36 3.94
CA PRO A 120 -17.61 -11.72 3.44
C PRO A 120 -17.40 -10.32 2.86
N SER A 121 -16.52 -9.50 3.46
CA SER A 121 -16.21 -8.17 2.92
C SER A 121 -15.49 -8.27 1.58
N ILE A 122 -14.50 -9.15 1.46
CA ILE A 122 -13.78 -9.40 0.21
C ILE A 122 -14.72 -9.88 -0.90
N LEU A 123 -15.60 -10.86 -0.60
CA LEU A 123 -16.55 -11.39 -1.59
C LEU A 123 -17.50 -10.31 -2.10
N ARG A 124 -18.03 -9.46 -1.21
CA ARG A 124 -18.87 -8.33 -1.64
C ARG A 124 -18.10 -7.34 -2.51
N ALA A 125 -16.82 -7.13 -2.24
CA ALA A 125 -15.97 -6.21 -2.99
C ALA A 125 -15.67 -6.68 -4.41
N LEU A 126 -15.62 -7.99 -4.67
CA LEU A 126 -15.35 -8.55 -6.00
C LEU A 126 -16.39 -8.13 -7.05
N ASP A 127 -17.65 -7.91 -6.64
CA ASP A 127 -18.71 -7.45 -7.53
C ASP A 127 -18.52 -5.97 -7.96
N HIS A 128 -17.64 -5.23 -7.30
CA HIS A 128 -17.34 -3.81 -7.54
C HIS A 128 -15.90 -3.58 -8.02
N ALA A 129 -15.07 -4.63 -8.05
CA ALA A 129 -13.71 -4.55 -8.58
C ALA A 129 -13.79 -4.47 -10.12
N VAL A 130 -13.35 -3.34 -10.66
CA VAL A 130 -13.27 -3.10 -12.11
C VAL A 130 -11.83 -3.32 -12.55
#